data_fe5e4621c1d4ec0683e5b55d9e9739cb
#
_entry.id   fe5e4621c1d4ec0683e5b55d9e9739cb
#
_cell.length_a   1.000
_cell.length_b   1.000
_cell.length_c   1.000
_cell.angle_alpha   90.00
_cell.angle_beta   90.00
_cell.angle_gamma   90.00
#
_symmetry.space_group_name_H-M   'P 1'
#
loop_
_entity.id
_entity.type
_entity.pdbx_description
1 polymer ?
#
loop_
_entity_poly.entity_id
_entity_poly.type
_entity_poly.pdbx_seq_one_letter_code
_entity_poly.pdbx_strand_id
1 'polypeptide(L)'
;MAATSSHSSVYLDTAGTVITDLTICFCSAPESPSSCEQCALDGRNWHRIEKDLYLHSAKQTAWLHVARTKETDLTPDDLVLRDIRVGESDDSSDKSWDSRPCGIWVRRTNYAGDIQQAVTQLDVLFGSDAVDPRPQWDIMQESLQLKAKIEVPVARLSILKGRPKAKPNGPGPALRANPSGKFKILQISDTHMVTGVGTCKDAIDGHGKALPESVADPLTVIFLGKILDEEKPDLVILTGDQLHHDIPDSQSAIFKVVAPLIERSIPWAAVFGNHDSEGTYALSREAQMAILEDLPFSLCQSGPEKVDGVGNYYLQILAPAPSQTRLSTLYLLDSHGQIPSKIHNPDYDPIKQSQIDWFTSTSRSLKKEHDNDSNHLSLAFLHIPIPEYGDRNLITRGGKRREPTEGPSFNSHFYDTLIQEGISALACGHDHVNDFCALLPRKQKDSSPDAPELGPWLCYGGGSGFGGYCSYGRKRFHRRTRVWEIDTSAGDLKTWKRLEYYEKKVDELVLVEGGKVVCPPAEADESTGLGSLLRECIVS
;
A
#
# COMPACT_ATOMS: atom_id res chain seq x y z
N MET A 1 2.44 -22.27 -23.15
CA MET A 1 1.71 -21.17 -23.79
C MET A 1 0.83 -20.60 -22.71
N ALA A 2 1.27 -19.52 -22.08
CA ALA A 2 0.51 -18.81 -21.06
C ALA A 2 -0.52 -17.94 -21.78
N ALA A 3 -1.78 -18.09 -21.38
CA ALA A 3 -2.84 -17.23 -21.87
C ALA A 3 -2.61 -15.82 -21.29
N THR A 4 -2.27 -14.89 -22.15
CA THR A 4 -2.30 -13.47 -21.83
C THR A 4 -3.76 -13.06 -21.67
N SER A 5 -4.27 -13.07 -20.44
CA SER A 5 -5.52 -12.39 -20.13
C SER A 5 -5.23 -10.90 -20.06
N SER A 6 -5.70 -10.18 -21.06
CA SER A 6 -5.79 -8.72 -21.03
C SER A 6 -6.79 -8.33 -19.95
N HIS A 7 -6.32 -8.07 -18.72
CA HIS A 7 -7.12 -7.39 -17.71
C HIS A 7 -7.16 -5.88 -18.03
N SER A 8 -7.96 -5.53 -19.06
CA SER A 8 -8.41 -4.14 -19.18
C SER A 8 -9.37 -3.85 -18.05
N SER A 9 -9.07 -2.81 -17.28
CA SER A 9 -9.84 -2.15 -16.22
C SER A 9 -11.03 -2.94 -15.67
N VAL A 10 -10.96 -3.36 -14.42
CA VAL A 10 -12.05 -3.97 -13.65
C VAL A 10 -13.32 -3.09 -13.60
N TYR A 11 -13.19 -1.84 -13.98
CA TYR A 11 -14.28 -0.91 -14.20
C TYR A 11 -14.61 -0.86 -15.70
N LEU A 12 -15.51 -1.76 -16.15
CA LEU A 12 -16.29 -1.51 -17.37
C LEU A 12 -16.69 -0.03 -17.35
N ASP A 13 -16.64 0.64 -18.50
CA ASP A 13 -17.18 2.00 -18.65
C ASP A 13 -18.69 1.96 -18.31
N THR A 14 -18.96 2.09 -17.01
CA THR A 14 -20.31 2.07 -16.45
C THR A 14 -20.86 3.48 -16.31
N ALA A 15 -20.14 4.48 -16.83
CA ALA A 15 -20.58 5.86 -16.81
C ALA A 15 -21.93 5.99 -17.51
N GLY A 16 -22.91 6.55 -16.80
CA GLY A 16 -24.27 6.75 -17.33
C GLY A 16 -25.10 5.47 -17.46
N THR A 17 -24.75 4.36 -16.78
CA THR A 17 -25.59 3.17 -16.67
C THR A 17 -26.24 3.07 -15.30
N VAL A 18 -27.40 2.38 -15.24
CA VAL A 18 -28.17 2.09 -14.03
C VAL A 18 -28.36 0.59 -13.91
N ILE A 19 -28.29 0.06 -12.71
CA ILE A 19 -28.60 -1.35 -12.46
C ILE A 19 -30.11 -1.50 -12.37
N THR A 20 -30.66 -2.42 -13.19
CA THR A 20 -32.07 -2.73 -13.25
C THR A 20 -32.43 -4.00 -12.48
N ASP A 21 -31.45 -4.91 -12.31
CA ASP A 21 -31.60 -6.12 -11.50
C ASP A 21 -30.22 -6.72 -11.15
N LEU A 22 -30.21 -7.69 -10.23
CA LEU A 22 -29.05 -8.50 -9.91
C LEU A 22 -29.47 -9.95 -9.57
N THR A 23 -28.52 -10.88 -9.71
CA THR A 23 -28.72 -12.28 -9.29
C THR A 23 -27.36 -12.95 -9.08
N ILE A 24 -27.34 -14.07 -8.35
CA ILE A 24 -26.18 -14.95 -8.28
C ILE A 24 -26.44 -16.18 -9.13
N CYS A 25 -25.50 -16.46 -10.03
CA CYS A 25 -25.51 -17.63 -10.89
C CYS A 25 -24.55 -18.68 -10.35
N PHE A 26 -24.98 -19.93 -10.32
CA PHE A 26 -24.17 -21.07 -9.92
C PHE A 26 -23.79 -21.87 -11.16
N CYS A 27 -22.52 -22.13 -11.34
CA CYS A 27 -21.96 -22.82 -12.50
C CYS A 27 -21.28 -24.12 -12.08
N SER A 28 -21.38 -25.17 -12.90
CA SER A 28 -20.66 -26.42 -12.67
C SER A 28 -19.18 -26.24 -13.07
N ALA A 29 -18.25 -26.67 -12.21
CA ALA A 29 -16.83 -26.71 -12.55
C ALA A 29 -16.48 -28.02 -13.28
N PRO A 30 -15.56 -28.05 -14.27
CA PRO A 30 -14.67 -26.97 -14.70
C PRO A 30 -15.14 -26.31 -16.02
N GLU A 31 -16.17 -25.52 -15.99
CA GLU A 31 -16.60 -24.82 -17.19
C GLU A 31 -15.90 -23.45 -17.31
N SER A 32 -15.61 -23.11 -18.57
CA SER A 32 -15.10 -21.78 -18.91
C SER A 32 -16.02 -20.71 -18.33
N PRO A 33 -15.47 -19.60 -17.77
CA PRO A 33 -16.26 -18.49 -17.25
C PRO A 33 -17.34 -17.94 -18.19
N SER A 34 -17.29 -18.28 -19.48
CA SER A 34 -18.22 -17.80 -20.50
C SER A 34 -19.48 -18.64 -20.68
N SER A 35 -19.62 -19.79 -20.01
CA SER A 35 -20.73 -20.71 -20.22
C SER A 35 -21.42 -21.16 -18.93
N CYS A 36 -22.01 -20.21 -18.20
CA CYS A 36 -22.94 -20.52 -17.11
C CYS A 36 -24.33 -20.88 -17.68
N GLU A 37 -24.49 -22.06 -18.25
CA GLU A 37 -25.78 -22.51 -18.83
C GLU A 37 -26.92 -22.68 -17.81
N GLN A 38 -26.60 -22.71 -16.51
CA GLN A 38 -27.61 -22.91 -15.45
C GLN A 38 -28.22 -21.62 -14.91
N CYS A 39 -27.82 -20.47 -15.44
CA CYS A 39 -28.39 -19.19 -15.04
C CYS A 39 -29.47 -18.80 -16.08
N ALA A 40 -30.72 -18.93 -15.70
CA ALA A 40 -31.85 -18.46 -16.53
C ALA A 40 -31.87 -16.92 -16.51
N LEU A 41 -30.92 -16.29 -17.20
CA LEU A 41 -30.89 -14.86 -17.43
C LEU A 41 -31.90 -14.54 -18.54
N ASP A 42 -32.80 -13.58 -18.32
CA ASP A 42 -33.72 -13.09 -19.34
C ASP A 42 -32.97 -12.26 -20.41
N GLY A 43 -33.69 -11.72 -21.37
CA GLY A 43 -33.11 -10.95 -22.48
C GLY A 43 -32.47 -9.60 -22.13
N ARG A 44 -32.33 -9.26 -20.83
CA ARG A 44 -31.65 -8.03 -20.38
C ARG A 44 -30.15 -8.10 -20.60
N ASN A 45 -29.46 -6.95 -20.57
CA ASN A 45 -28.03 -6.88 -20.70
C ASN A 45 -27.35 -7.21 -19.36
N TRP A 46 -27.02 -8.47 -19.16
CA TRP A 46 -26.38 -8.97 -17.96
C TRP A 46 -24.85 -8.93 -18.05
N HIS A 47 -24.22 -8.45 -16.98
CA HIS A 47 -22.76 -8.40 -16.81
C HIS A 47 -22.39 -9.17 -15.54
N ARG A 48 -21.36 -9.99 -15.63
CA ARG A 48 -20.77 -10.70 -14.50
C ARG A 48 -19.79 -9.78 -13.77
N ILE A 49 -19.83 -9.78 -12.45
CA ILE A 49 -18.76 -9.24 -11.61
C ILE A 49 -17.65 -10.29 -11.56
N GLU A 50 -16.46 -9.94 -12.00
CA GLU A 50 -15.33 -10.87 -12.18
C GLU A 50 -14.65 -11.23 -10.85
N LYS A 51 -15.46 -11.65 -9.87
CA LYS A 51 -15.01 -12.15 -8.57
C LYS A 51 -15.73 -13.46 -8.26
N ASP A 52 -14.96 -14.55 -8.09
CA ASP A 52 -15.51 -15.83 -7.62
C ASP A 52 -15.99 -15.66 -6.18
N LEU A 53 -17.19 -16.14 -5.89
CA LEU A 53 -17.74 -16.13 -4.53
C LEU A 53 -17.28 -17.31 -3.67
N TYR A 54 -16.37 -18.14 -4.17
CA TYR A 54 -15.63 -19.22 -3.47
C TYR A 54 -16.54 -20.20 -2.70
N LEU A 55 -17.41 -20.92 -3.40
CA LEU A 55 -18.27 -21.92 -2.78
C LEU A 55 -17.47 -23.05 -2.11
N HIS A 56 -18.05 -23.66 -1.09
CA HIS A 56 -17.48 -24.84 -0.42
C HIS A 56 -17.27 -26.04 -1.35
N SER A 57 -18.08 -26.16 -2.41
CA SER A 57 -17.98 -27.25 -3.38
C SER A 57 -16.97 -26.92 -4.49
N ALA A 58 -15.93 -27.75 -4.65
CA ALA A 58 -15.04 -27.67 -5.80
C ALA A 58 -15.72 -27.97 -7.16
N LYS A 59 -16.97 -28.46 -7.15
CA LYS A 59 -17.75 -28.78 -8.36
C LYS A 59 -18.63 -27.62 -8.84
N GLN A 60 -18.68 -26.54 -8.09
CA GLN A 60 -19.49 -25.37 -8.43
C GLN A 60 -18.72 -24.09 -8.13
N THR A 61 -18.93 -23.09 -8.98
CA THR A 61 -18.53 -21.69 -8.76
C THR A 61 -19.78 -20.84 -8.68
N ALA A 62 -19.70 -19.68 -8.06
CA ALA A 62 -20.81 -18.74 -8.00
C ALA A 62 -20.31 -17.33 -8.37
N TRP A 63 -21.13 -16.63 -9.13
CA TRP A 63 -20.82 -15.31 -9.67
C TRP A 63 -22.01 -14.38 -9.54
N LEU A 64 -21.73 -13.15 -9.11
CA LEU A 64 -22.73 -12.10 -9.08
C LEU A 64 -22.90 -11.52 -10.49
N HIS A 65 -24.13 -11.44 -10.96
CA HIS A 65 -24.51 -10.83 -12.22
C HIS A 65 -25.40 -9.62 -11.98
N VAL A 66 -25.20 -8.58 -12.74
CA VAL A 66 -26.01 -7.35 -12.71
C VAL A 66 -26.55 -7.04 -14.10
N ALA A 67 -27.84 -6.74 -14.20
CA ALA A 67 -28.44 -6.23 -15.42
C ALA A 67 -28.28 -4.71 -15.45
N ARG A 68 -27.77 -4.17 -16.57
CA ARG A 68 -27.49 -2.73 -16.73
C ARG A 68 -28.21 -2.18 -17.96
N THR A 69 -28.66 -0.93 -17.84
CA THR A 69 -29.26 -0.17 -18.92
C THR A 69 -28.64 1.24 -18.91
N LYS A 70 -28.39 1.81 -20.09
CA LYS A 70 -27.97 3.21 -20.17
C LYS A 70 -29.11 4.11 -19.70
N GLU A 71 -28.77 5.15 -18.95
CA GLU A 71 -29.76 6.11 -18.47
C GLU A 71 -30.57 6.74 -19.61
N THR A 72 -29.92 6.98 -20.76
CA THR A 72 -30.57 7.54 -21.97
C THR A 72 -31.63 6.61 -22.60
N ASP A 73 -31.55 5.32 -22.32
CA ASP A 73 -32.43 4.31 -22.91
C ASP A 73 -33.59 3.93 -21.96
N LEU A 74 -33.60 4.50 -20.73
CA LEU A 74 -34.64 4.26 -19.74
C LEU A 74 -35.89 5.08 -20.03
N THR A 75 -37.05 4.40 -19.87
CA THR A 75 -38.37 5.01 -19.91
C THR A 75 -39.01 5.05 -18.51
N PRO A 76 -40.06 5.83 -18.28
CA PRO A 76 -40.76 5.86 -16.99
C PRO A 76 -41.37 4.51 -16.55
N ASP A 77 -41.55 3.58 -17.47
CA ASP A 77 -42.09 2.24 -17.18
C ASP A 77 -40.99 1.25 -16.77
N ASP A 78 -39.71 1.59 -16.99
CA ASP A 78 -38.61 0.72 -16.65
C ASP A 78 -38.35 0.69 -15.14
N LEU A 79 -38.15 -0.53 -14.62
CA LEU A 79 -37.77 -0.72 -13.22
C LEU A 79 -36.27 -0.60 -13.03
N VAL A 80 -35.87 0.27 -12.12
CA VAL A 80 -34.48 0.45 -11.70
C VAL A 80 -34.29 -0.03 -10.27
N LEU A 81 -33.10 -0.56 -9.97
CA LEU A 81 -32.75 -1.02 -8.65
C LEU A 81 -32.56 0.17 -7.72
N ARG A 82 -33.40 0.23 -6.68
CA ARG A 82 -33.44 1.34 -5.73
C ARG A 82 -32.69 1.04 -4.44
N ASP A 83 -32.84 -0.21 -4.00
CA ASP A 83 -32.29 -0.63 -2.73
C ASP A 83 -31.99 -2.13 -2.73
N ILE A 84 -31.01 -2.51 -1.91
CA ILE A 84 -30.62 -3.90 -1.69
C ILE A 84 -30.53 -4.11 -0.18
N ARG A 85 -30.92 -5.28 0.29
CA ARG A 85 -30.61 -5.78 1.62
C ARG A 85 -30.22 -7.25 1.54
N VAL A 86 -29.48 -7.72 2.52
CA VAL A 86 -29.09 -9.12 2.65
C VAL A 86 -29.55 -9.62 4.01
N GLY A 87 -29.99 -10.88 4.09
CA GLY A 87 -30.44 -11.50 5.32
C GLY A 87 -31.79 -12.16 5.20
N GLU A 88 -32.36 -12.59 6.34
CA GLU A 88 -33.72 -13.12 6.40
C GLU A 88 -34.74 -11.98 6.28
N SER A 89 -35.86 -12.26 5.64
CA SER A 89 -36.96 -11.31 5.56
C SER A 89 -37.75 -11.33 6.87
N ASP A 90 -37.61 -10.30 7.68
CA ASP A 90 -38.43 -10.15 8.90
C ASP A 90 -39.90 -9.84 8.60
N ASP A 91 -40.22 -9.45 7.37
CA ASP A 91 -41.56 -9.03 7.01
C ASP A 91 -41.99 -9.64 5.64
N SER A 92 -42.58 -10.84 5.69
CA SER A 92 -43.17 -11.51 4.52
C SER A 92 -44.39 -10.76 3.95
N SER A 93 -44.80 -9.67 4.59
CA SER A 93 -45.95 -8.84 4.19
C SER A 93 -45.59 -7.69 3.25
N ASP A 94 -44.29 -7.26 3.24
CA ASP A 94 -43.85 -6.16 2.37
C ASP A 94 -43.54 -6.64 0.94
N LYS A 95 -44.58 -6.60 0.09
CA LYS A 95 -44.51 -6.98 -1.34
C LYS A 95 -43.61 -6.07 -2.19
N SER A 96 -42.96 -5.06 -1.63
CA SER A 96 -42.08 -4.16 -2.36
C SER A 96 -40.67 -4.73 -2.59
N TRP A 97 -40.38 -5.88 -2.00
CA TRP A 97 -39.09 -6.55 -2.10
C TRP A 97 -39.18 -7.86 -2.86
N ASP A 98 -38.32 -8.01 -3.85
CA ASP A 98 -38.17 -9.26 -4.61
C ASP A 98 -36.99 -10.06 -4.06
N SER A 99 -37.20 -11.36 -3.81
CA SER A 99 -36.14 -12.26 -3.37
C SER A 99 -35.18 -12.60 -4.52
N ARG A 100 -33.90 -12.73 -4.20
CA ARG A 100 -32.83 -13.24 -5.07
C ARG A 100 -32.03 -14.32 -4.31
N PRO A 101 -31.19 -15.12 -4.99
CA PRO A 101 -30.38 -16.13 -4.34
C PRO A 101 -29.48 -15.55 -3.23
N CYS A 102 -29.06 -16.40 -2.29
CA CYS A 102 -28.12 -16.11 -1.22
C CYS A 102 -28.53 -15.02 -0.23
N GLY A 103 -29.86 -14.94 0.06
CA GLY A 103 -30.41 -14.01 1.04
C GLY A 103 -30.47 -12.57 0.54
N ILE A 104 -30.34 -12.33 -0.76
CA ILE A 104 -30.46 -10.99 -1.33
C ILE A 104 -31.93 -10.64 -1.54
N TRP A 105 -32.30 -9.44 -1.17
CA TRP A 105 -33.60 -8.81 -1.44
C TRP A 105 -33.36 -7.52 -2.19
N VAL A 106 -34.10 -7.32 -3.27
CA VAL A 106 -34.04 -6.13 -4.12
C VAL A 106 -35.32 -5.36 -4.11
N ARG A 107 -35.28 -4.06 -4.00
CA ARG A 107 -36.39 -3.16 -4.18
C ARG A 107 -36.21 -2.38 -5.47
N ARG A 108 -37.14 -2.57 -6.40
CA ARG A 108 -37.13 -1.90 -7.70
C ARG A 108 -38.29 -0.92 -7.77
N THR A 109 -38.10 0.21 -8.40
CA THR A 109 -39.12 1.22 -8.64
C THR A 109 -39.04 1.71 -10.07
N ASN A 110 -40.17 2.22 -10.58
CA ASN A 110 -40.19 2.86 -11.87
C ASN A 110 -39.17 4.01 -11.94
N TYR A 111 -38.54 4.19 -13.09
CA TYR A 111 -37.58 5.25 -13.33
C TYR A 111 -38.32 6.62 -13.39
N ALA A 112 -38.00 7.49 -12.45
CA ALA A 112 -38.68 8.80 -12.33
C ALA A 112 -37.88 9.94 -12.98
N GLY A 113 -36.99 9.65 -13.93
CA GLY A 113 -36.14 10.66 -14.58
C GLY A 113 -34.92 11.13 -13.77
N ASP A 114 -34.67 10.50 -12.62
CA ASP A 114 -33.51 10.82 -11.75
C ASP A 114 -32.87 9.54 -11.20
N ILE A 115 -31.56 9.39 -11.47
CA ILE A 115 -30.78 8.25 -11.01
C ILE A 115 -30.15 8.45 -9.62
N GLN A 116 -30.28 9.62 -9.00
CA GLN A 116 -29.59 9.92 -7.73
C GLN A 116 -29.93 8.95 -6.62
N GLN A 117 -31.06 8.33 -6.72
CA GLN A 117 -31.55 7.34 -5.77
C GLN A 117 -31.41 5.88 -6.28
N ALA A 118 -31.06 5.67 -7.53
CA ALA A 118 -30.88 4.34 -8.10
C ALA A 118 -29.48 3.80 -7.82
N VAL A 119 -29.35 2.48 -7.68
CA VAL A 119 -28.07 1.80 -7.63
C VAL A 119 -27.45 1.81 -9.02
N THR A 120 -26.28 2.42 -9.14
CA THR A 120 -25.57 2.58 -10.42
C THR A 120 -24.36 1.67 -10.50
N GLN A 121 -23.73 1.37 -9.36
CA GLN A 121 -22.60 0.44 -9.30
C GLN A 121 -22.75 -0.52 -8.12
N LEU A 122 -22.13 -1.68 -8.26
CA LEU A 122 -22.14 -2.74 -7.26
C LEU A 122 -20.85 -3.52 -7.35
N ASP A 123 -20.29 -3.88 -6.19
CA ASP A 123 -19.07 -4.65 -6.03
C ASP A 123 -19.23 -5.68 -4.91
N VAL A 124 -18.30 -6.63 -4.85
CA VAL A 124 -18.21 -7.61 -3.76
C VAL A 124 -16.89 -7.43 -3.04
N LEU A 125 -16.95 -7.27 -1.73
CA LEU A 125 -15.80 -7.21 -0.84
C LEU A 125 -15.85 -8.38 0.14
N PHE A 126 -14.68 -8.89 0.50
CA PHE A 126 -14.55 -10.08 1.34
C PHE A 126 -13.99 -9.73 2.72
N GLY A 127 -14.59 -10.32 3.76
CA GLY A 127 -14.19 -10.17 5.15
C GLY A 127 -15.30 -9.60 6.03
N SER A 128 -15.37 -10.07 7.27
CA SER A 128 -16.25 -9.48 8.30
C SER A 128 -15.81 -8.05 8.65
N ASP A 129 -14.54 -7.75 8.44
CA ASP A 129 -13.88 -6.45 8.64
C ASP A 129 -13.67 -5.66 7.33
N ALA A 130 -14.29 -6.10 6.23
CA ALA A 130 -14.21 -5.41 4.95
C ALA A 130 -14.76 -3.98 5.06
N VAL A 131 -14.04 -3.05 4.44
CA VAL A 131 -14.40 -1.62 4.36
C VAL A 131 -14.35 -1.17 2.90
N ASP A 132 -15.13 -0.15 2.56
CA ASP A 132 -15.06 0.49 1.25
C ASP A 132 -14.68 1.96 1.44
N PRO A 133 -13.44 2.35 1.15
CA PRO A 133 -12.97 3.72 1.31
C PRO A 133 -13.34 4.63 0.13
N ARG A 134 -13.98 4.09 -0.90
CA ARG A 134 -14.39 4.86 -2.07
C ARG A 134 -15.51 5.83 -1.72
N PRO A 135 -15.48 7.07 -2.18
CA PRO A 135 -16.54 8.04 -1.91
C PRO A 135 -17.90 7.58 -2.45
N GLN A 136 -18.95 7.75 -1.66
CA GLN A 136 -20.35 7.39 -1.99
C GLN A 136 -20.64 5.88 -2.05
N TRP A 137 -19.67 5.01 -1.79
CA TRP A 137 -19.92 3.59 -1.68
C TRP A 137 -20.33 3.24 -0.25
N ASP A 138 -21.35 2.39 -0.16
CA ASP A 138 -21.87 1.86 1.10
C ASP A 138 -21.73 0.35 1.11
N ILE A 139 -20.95 -0.19 2.05
CA ILE A 139 -20.81 -1.61 2.27
C ILE A 139 -21.95 -2.13 3.17
N MET A 140 -22.61 -3.21 2.75
CA MET A 140 -23.68 -3.80 3.52
C MET A 140 -23.19 -4.49 4.78
N GLN A 141 -23.93 -4.35 5.86
CA GLN A 141 -23.61 -4.98 7.16
C GLN A 141 -23.62 -6.51 7.06
N GLU A 142 -24.67 -7.04 6.47
CA GLU A 142 -24.89 -8.48 6.35
C GLU A 142 -24.11 -9.09 5.18
N SER A 143 -23.62 -10.30 5.37
CA SER A 143 -22.94 -11.07 4.35
C SER A 143 -23.88 -11.91 3.52
N LEU A 144 -23.49 -12.20 2.28
CA LEU A 144 -24.21 -13.13 1.40
C LEU A 144 -24.30 -14.51 2.07
N GLN A 145 -25.50 -15.12 2.00
CA GLN A 145 -25.77 -16.45 2.54
C GLN A 145 -25.27 -17.52 1.56
N LEU A 146 -23.94 -17.63 1.44
CA LEU A 146 -23.26 -18.59 0.58
C LEU A 146 -22.86 -19.83 1.39
N LYS A 147 -22.88 -21.00 0.73
CA LYS A 147 -22.17 -22.18 1.23
C LYS A 147 -20.71 -22.08 0.80
N ALA A 148 -19.99 -21.12 1.38
CA ALA A 148 -18.60 -20.83 1.05
C ALA A 148 -17.64 -21.82 1.73
N LYS A 149 -16.40 -21.90 1.23
CA LYS A 149 -15.32 -22.62 1.91
C LYS A 149 -15.06 -21.99 3.28
N ILE A 150 -14.73 -22.79 4.27
CA ILE A 150 -14.48 -22.30 5.64
C ILE A 150 -13.32 -21.30 5.66
N GLU A 151 -12.31 -21.51 4.82
CA GLU A 151 -11.11 -20.69 4.71
C GLU A 151 -11.35 -19.36 3.98
N VAL A 152 -12.48 -19.25 3.25
CA VAL A 152 -12.79 -18.01 2.53
C VAL A 152 -13.60 -17.08 3.42
N PRO A 153 -13.16 -15.82 3.57
CA PRO A 153 -13.92 -14.81 4.29
C PRO A 153 -15.29 -14.53 3.67
N VAL A 154 -16.24 -14.16 4.51
CA VAL A 154 -17.60 -13.83 4.07
C VAL A 154 -17.63 -12.76 2.99
N ALA A 155 -18.51 -12.92 1.99
CA ALA A 155 -18.70 -11.95 0.92
C ALA A 155 -19.78 -10.93 1.31
N ARG A 156 -19.51 -9.65 1.11
CA ARG A 156 -20.40 -8.52 1.40
C ARG A 156 -20.59 -7.68 0.14
N LEU A 157 -21.79 -7.17 -0.07
CA LEU A 157 -22.06 -6.26 -1.17
C LEU A 157 -21.67 -4.84 -0.79
N SER A 158 -21.05 -4.13 -1.73
CA SER A 158 -20.86 -2.68 -1.66
C SER A 158 -21.56 -2.03 -2.84
N ILE A 159 -22.30 -0.95 -2.60
CA ILE A 159 -23.15 -0.29 -3.60
C ILE A 159 -22.84 1.20 -3.70
N LEU A 160 -22.99 1.72 -4.90
CA LEU A 160 -22.99 3.16 -5.15
C LEU A 160 -24.37 3.55 -5.69
N LYS A 161 -24.97 4.58 -5.07
CA LYS A 161 -26.21 5.19 -5.54
C LYS A 161 -25.94 6.50 -6.24
N GLY A 162 -26.66 6.75 -7.31
CA GLY A 162 -26.54 7.96 -8.09
C GLY A 162 -25.31 8.02 -8.99
N ARG A 163 -25.00 9.20 -9.48
CA ARG A 163 -23.83 9.40 -10.34
C ARG A 163 -22.55 9.41 -9.50
N PRO A 164 -21.50 8.66 -9.91
CA PRO A 164 -20.20 8.83 -9.30
C PRO A 164 -19.78 10.31 -9.35
N LYS A 165 -19.32 10.83 -8.24
CA LYS A 165 -18.67 12.15 -8.26
C LYS A 165 -17.42 12.05 -9.12
N ALA A 166 -17.31 12.96 -10.08
CA ALA A 166 -16.10 13.07 -10.87
C ALA A 166 -14.91 13.26 -9.92
N LYS A 167 -13.81 12.56 -10.18
CA LYS A 167 -12.54 12.93 -9.53
C LYS A 167 -12.27 14.40 -9.83
N PRO A 168 -11.73 15.15 -8.87
CA PRO A 168 -11.21 16.48 -9.18
C PRO A 168 -10.25 16.34 -10.38
N ASN A 169 -10.58 17.02 -11.49
CA ASN A 169 -9.70 17.06 -12.65
C ASN A 169 -8.41 17.75 -12.23
N GLY A 170 -7.31 17.04 -12.15
CA GLY A 170 -6.00 17.59 -11.81
C GLY A 170 -5.08 16.58 -11.15
N PRO A 171 -3.80 16.91 -11.05
CA PRO A 171 -2.89 16.15 -10.23
C PRO A 171 -3.45 16.08 -8.79
N GLY A 172 -3.21 14.98 -8.09
CA GLY A 172 -3.62 14.81 -6.69
C GLY A 172 -3.21 15.99 -5.81
N PRO A 173 -3.50 15.96 -4.50
CA PRO A 173 -3.19 17.06 -3.62
C PRO A 173 -1.71 17.45 -3.71
N ALA A 174 -1.43 18.74 -3.97
CA ALA A 174 -0.05 19.22 -4.02
C ALA A 174 0.59 19.10 -2.63
N LEU A 175 1.70 18.38 -2.55
CA LEU A 175 2.49 18.28 -1.33
C LEU A 175 3.19 19.63 -1.08
N ARG A 176 3.00 20.20 0.10
CA ARG A 176 3.59 21.50 0.45
C ARG A 176 4.16 21.47 1.86
N ALA A 177 5.34 22.05 2.02
CA ALA A 177 5.85 22.34 3.35
C ALA A 177 4.87 23.29 4.08
N ASN A 178 4.78 23.15 5.38
CA ASN A 178 4.00 24.05 6.21
C ASN A 178 4.65 25.46 6.28
N PRO A 179 3.99 26.49 6.85
CA PRO A 179 4.55 27.83 6.93
C PRO A 179 5.89 27.94 7.68
N SER A 180 6.23 26.98 8.52
CA SER A 180 7.55 26.91 9.19
C SER A 180 8.63 26.19 8.36
N GLY A 181 8.34 25.83 7.11
CA GLY A 181 9.28 25.13 6.22
C GLY A 181 9.36 23.61 6.46
N LYS A 182 8.53 23.04 7.33
CA LYS A 182 8.62 21.62 7.68
C LYS A 182 7.63 20.78 6.89
N PHE A 183 8.04 19.54 6.60
CA PHE A 183 7.23 18.51 5.98
C PHE A 183 7.49 17.15 6.64
N LYS A 184 6.41 16.47 7.06
CA LYS A 184 6.49 15.22 7.80
C LYS A 184 5.96 14.06 6.97
N ILE A 185 6.75 13.00 6.86
CA ILE A 185 6.39 11.74 6.17
C ILE A 185 6.31 10.62 7.21
N LEU A 186 5.24 9.84 7.18
CA LEU A 186 5.15 8.58 7.90
C LEU A 186 5.39 7.43 6.91
N GLN A 187 6.45 6.65 7.14
CA GLN A 187 6.71 5.40 6.44
C GLN A 187 6.03 4.25 7.17
N ILE A 188 5.16 3.55 6.48
CA ILE A 188 4.50 2.33 6.92
C ILE A 188 4.97 1.20 6.01
N SER A 189 5.42 0.09 6.57
CA SER A 189 5.92 -1.05 5.82
C SER A 189 5.38 -2.35 6.37
N ASP A 190 5.27 -3.36 5.51
CA ASP A 190 5.01 -4.74 5.92
C ASP A 190 3.74 -4.88 6.79
N THR A 191 2.63 -4.34 6.30
CA THR A 191 1.35 -4.43 7.00
C THR A 191 0.74 -5.82 6.93
N HIS A 192 1.03 -6.58 5.87
CA HIS A 192 0.57 -7.96 5.63
C HIS A 192 -0.92 -8.14 5.90
N MET A 193 -1.75 -7.21 5.41
CA MET A 193 -3.20 -7.33 5.49
C MET A 193 -3.69 -8.54 4.69
N VAL A 194 -4.72 -9.18 5.19
CA VAL A 194 -5.33 -10.33 4.52
C VAL A 194 -6.76 -10.02 4.09
N THR A 195 -7.35 -10.94 3.36
CA THR A 195 -8.80 -10.95 3.13
C THR A 195 -9.47 -11.55 4.36
N GLY A 196 -10.15 -10.72 5.16
CA GLY A 196 -10.66 -11.05 6.49
C GLY A 196 -9.76 -10.54 7.61
N VAL A 197 -9.96 -11.01 8.84
CA VAL A 197 -9.31 -10.43 10.03
C VAL A 197 -7.86 -10.89 10.27
N GLY A 198 -7.44 -11.98 9.63
CA GLY A 198 -6.11 -12.55 9.83
C GLY A 198 -5.82 -13.02 11.26
N THR A 199 -4.65 -13.61 11.44
CA THR A 199 -4.15 -14.07 12.75
C THR A 199 -2.81 -13.44 13.06
N CYS A 200 -2.67 -12.87 14.25
CA CYS A 200 -1.43 -12.25 14.69
C CYS A 200 -0.27 -13.24 14.70
N LYS A 201 0.86 -12.79 14.17
CA LYS A 201 2.15 -13.49 14.29
C LYS A 201 3.03 -12.76 15.30
N ASP A 202 3.62 -13.49 16.24
CA ASP A 202 4.63 -12.99 17.19
C ASP A 202 4.23 -11.79 18.06
N ALA A 203 2.93 -11.52 18.23
CA ALA A 203 2.47 -10.41 19.04
C ALA A 203 2.89 -10.55 20.52
N ILE A 204 3.27 -9.43 21.13
CA ILE A 204 3.63 -9.31 22.53
C ILE A 204 2.90 -8.11 23.16
N ASP A 205 2.64 -8.18 24.46
CA ASP A 205 2.09 -7.06 25.22
C ASP A 205 3.15 -5.99 25.57
N GLY A 206 2.76 -4.91 26.20
CA GLY A 206 3.66 -3.82 26.61
C GLY A 206 4.77 -4.23 27.58
N HIS A 207 4.69 -5.43 28.18
CA HIS A 207 5.71 -6.03 29.04
C HIS A 207 6.57 -7.07 28.32
N GLY A 208 6.35 -7.27 27.00
CA GLY A 208 7.09 -8.25 26.18
C GLY A 208 6.62 -9.69 26.33
N LYS A 209 5.47 -9.94 27.00
CA LYS A 209 4.88 -11.28 27.13
C LYS A 209 4.11 -11.61 25.86
N ALA A 210 4.26 -12.83 25.37
CA ALA A 210 3.53 -13.31 24.20
C ALA A 210 2.01 -13.19 24.40
N LEU A 211 1.33 -12.58 23.45
CA LEU A 211 -0.12 -12.55 23.38
C LEU A 211 -0.62 -13.85 22.73
N PRO A 212 -1.79 -14.36 23.15
CA PRO A 212 -2.45 -15.42 22.41
C PRO A 212 -2.77 -14.96 20.98
N GLU A 213 -3.05 -15.92 20.11
CA GLU A 213 -3.54 -15.62 18.78
C GLU A 213 -4.76 -14.68 18.84
N SER A 214 -4.70 -13.63 18.05
CA SER A 214 -5.71 -12.58 17.99
C SER A 214 -5.85 -12.06 16.55
N VAL A 215 -6.84 -11.24 16.30
CA VAL A 215 -7.14 -10.70 14.97
C VAL A 215 -6.08 -9.69 14.54
N ALA A 216 -5.38 -9.98 13.44
CA ALA A 216 -4.23 -9.21 13.00
C ALA A 216 -4.61 -7.85 12.39
N ASP A 217 -5.49 -7.84 11.42
CA ASP A 217 -5.81 -6.64 10.65
C ASP A 217 -6.47 -5.54 11.50
N PRO A 218 -7.47 -5.84 12.35
CA PRO A 218 -8.01 -4.84 13.27
C PRO A 218 -6.97 -4.23 14.20
N LEU A 219 -6.03 -5.02 14.73
CA LEU A 219 -4.94 -4.49 15.58
C LEU A 219 -3.97 -3.62 14.78
N THR A 220 -3.67 -4.00 13.54
CA THR A 220 -2.85 -3.18 12.64
C THR A 220 -3.52 -1.83 12.38
N VAL A 221 -4.82 -1.82 12.07
CA VAL A 221 -5.58 -0.58 11.83
C VAL A 221 -5.62 0.30 13.08
N ILE A 222 -5.81 -0.28 14.28
CA ILE A 222 -5.79 0.45 15.56
C ILE A 222 -4.42 1.07 15.80
N PHE A 223 -3.33 0.30 15.64
CA PHE A 223 -1.97 0.79 15.81
C PHE A 223 -1.65 1.94 14.85
N LEU A 224 -1.93 1.74 13.56
CA LEU A 224 -1.68 2.77 12.54
C LEU A 224 -2.54 4.02 12.77
N GLY A 225 -3.83 3.84 13.09
CA GLY A 225 -4.73 4.95 13.40
C GLY A 225 -4.21 5.82 14.54
N LYS A 226 -3.72 5.19 15.63
CA LYS A 226 -3.11 5.91 16.75
C LYS A 226 -1.90 6.74 16.28
N ILE A 227 -0.98 6.15 15.50
CA ILE A 227 0.22 6.84 15.03
C ILE A 227 -0.13 7.99 14.07
N LEU A 228 -1.11 7.79 13.19
CA LEU A 228 -1.59 8.85 12.27
C LEU A 228 -2.16 10.04 13.05
N ASP A 229 -2.93 9.79 14.12
CA ASP A 229 -3.54 10.83 14.94
C ASP A 229 -2.51 11.60 15.80
N GLU A 230 -1.46 10.91 16.26
CA GLU A 230 -0.38 11.51 17.05
C GLU A 230 0.62 12.27 16.20
N GLU A 231 1.08 11.69 15.08
CA GLU A 231 2.10 12.30 14.23
C GLU A 231 1.53 13.32 13.25
N LYS A 232 0.30 13.16 12.78
CA LYS A 232 -0.35 14.02 11.78
C LYS A 232 0.57 14.30 10.58
N PRO A 233 0.98 13.25 9.87
CA PRO A 233 1.91 13.40 8.75
C PRO A 233 1.28 14.17 7.59
N ASP A 234 2.11 14.88 6.83
CA ASP A 234 1.71 15.55 5.59
C ASP A 234 1.62 14.56 4.41
N LEU A 235 2.30 13.41 4.54
CA LEU A 235 2.32 12.32 3.55
C LEU A 235 2.53 10.98 4.27
N VAL A 236 1.85 9.94 3.80
CA VAL A 236 2.18 8.56 4.14
C VAL A 236 2.82 7.87 2.93
N ILE A 237 3.93 7.17 3.14
CA ILE A 237 4.54 6.28 2.14
C ILE A 237 4.43 4.84 2.64
N LEU A 238 3.72 4.03 1.87
CA LEU A 238 3.61 2.60 2.04
C LEU A 238 4.80 1.94 1.31
N THR A 239 5.71 1.33 2.07
CA THR A 239 6.94 0.79 1.49
C THR A 239 6.92 -0.73 1.31
N GLY A 240 5.82 -1.24 0.74
CA GLY A 240 5.70 -2.62 0.28
C GLY A 240 5.17 -3.60 1.33
N ASP A 241 4.82 -4.79 0.85
CA ASP A 241 4.18 -5.86 1.61
C ASP A 241 2.94 -5.35 2.38
N GLN A 242 2.13 -4.56 1.67
CA GLN A 242 0.83 -4.14 2.14
C GLN A 242 -0.08 -5.33 2.36
N LEU A 243 0.02 -6.31 1.46
CA LEU A 243 -0.77 -7.52 1.45
C LEU A 243 0.07 -8.72 1.90
N HIS A 244 -0.59 -9.66 2.55
CA HIS A 244 -0.01 -10.98 2.78
C HIS A 244 -0.10 -11.81 1.49
N HIS A 245 0.87 -12.70 1.25
CA HIS A 245 0.80 -13.63 0.13
C HIS A 245 -0.44 -14.55 0.25
N ASP A 246 -0.87 -15.09 -0.89
CA ASP A 246 -1.91 -16.12 -0.97
C ASP A 246 -3.27 -15.74 -0.37
N ILE A 247 -3.70 -14.49 -0.60
CA ILE A 247 -5.00 -13.99 -0.18
C ILE A 247 -6.04 -14.10 -1.30
N PRO A 248 -7.32 -14.37 -0.97
CA PRO A 248 -8.37 -14.55 -1.99
C PRO A 248 -8.74 -13.28 -2.77
N ASP A 249 -8.65 -12.10 -2.16
CA ASP A 249 -9.06 -10.83 -2.80
C ASP A 249 -8.15 -9.66 -2.39
N SER A 250 -7.28 -9.26 -3.30
CA SER A 250 -6.34 -8.16 -3.10
C SER A 250 -7.04 -6.82 -2.86
N GLN A 251 -8.17 -6.55 -3.56
CA GLN A 251 -8.89 -5.28 -3.43
C GLN A 251 -9.42 -5.06 -2.02
N SER A 252 -10.05 -6.08 -1.41
CA SER A 252 -10.57 -5.98 -0.04
C SER A 252 -9.45 -5.70 0.97
N ALA A 253 -8.28 -6.30 0.78
CA ALA A 253 -7.14 -6.08 1.65
C ALA A 253 -6.51 -4.68 1.43
N ILE A 254 -6.34 -4.24 0.18
CA ILE A 254 -5.89 -2.88 -0.16
C ILE A 254 -6.79 -1.83 0.51
N PHE A 255 -8.10 -2.01 0.42
CA PHE A 255 -9.05 -1.06 1.01
C PHE A 255 -8.86 -0.89 2.51
N LYS A 256 -8.56 -1.97 3.24
CA LYS A 256 -8.28 -1.90 4.69
C LYS A 256 -6.98 -1.16 5.00
N VAL A 257 -5.94 -1.35 4.17
CA VAL A 257 -4.65 -0.63 4.34
C VAL A 257 -4.85 0.87 4.24
N VAL A 258 -5.60 1.33 3.24
CA VAL A 258 -5.69 2.76 2.91
C VAL A 258 -6.87 3.49 3.57
N ALA A 259 -7.88 2.76 4.05
CA ALA A 259 -9.05 3.38 4.69
C ALA A 259 -8.68 4.35 5.83
N PRO A 260 -7.75 4.02 6.76
CA PRO A 260 -7.35 4.94 7.82
C PRO A 260 -6.72 6.24 7.31
N LEU A 261 -6.08 6.21 6.13
CA LEU A 261 -5.46 7.36 5.49
C LEU A 261 -6.52 8.25 4.84
N ILE A 262 -7.43 7.62 4.11
CA ILE A 262 -8.53 8.30 3.41
C ILE A 262 -9.48 8.96 4.40
N GLU A 263 -9.85 8.28 5.49
CA GLU A 263 -10.69 8.82 6.58
C GLU A 263 -10.11 10.10 7.18
N ARG A 264 -8.77 10.22 7.22
CA ARG A 264 -8.06 11.38 7.73
C ARG A 264 -7.68 12.39 6.67
N SER A 265 -8.07 12.14 5.41
CA SER A 265 -7.71 12.99 4.26
C SER A 265 -6.20 13.21 4.11
N ILE A 266 -5.38 12.22 4.45
CA ILE A 266 -3.93 12.28 4.36
C ILE A 266 -3.50 11.83 2.96
N PRO A 267 -2.71 12.61 2.21
CA PRO A 267 -2.07 12.17 0.98
C PRO A 267 -1.17 10.95 1.21
N TRP A 268 -1.17 10.02 0.26
CA TRP A 268 -0.38 8.81 0.40
C TRP A 268 0.14 8.31 -0.95
N ALA A 269 1.24 7.57 -0.88
CA ALA A 269 1.92 6.94 -2.02
C ALA A 269 2.37 5.53 -1.62
N ALA A 270 2.61 4.65 -2.59
CA ALA A 270 3.01 3.28 -2.34
C ALA A 270 4.06 2.79 -3.33
N VAL A 271 4.92 1.89 -2.87
CA VAL A 271 5.69 0.95 -3.69
C VAL A 271 5.26 -0.47 -3.35
N PHE A 272 5.47 -1.42 -4.27
CA PHE A 272 5.17 -2.82 -4.02
C PHE A 272 6.29 -3.54 -3.29
N GLY A 273 5.91 -4.50 -2.43
CA GLY A 273 6.78 -5.52 -1.90
C GLY A 273 6.66 -6.83 -2.69
N ASN A 274 7.37 -7.85 -2.26
CA ASN A 274 7.32 -9.16 -2.94
C ASN A 274 5.98 -9.87 -2.70
N HIS A 275 5.41 -9.78 -1.50
CA HIS A 275 4.17 -10.47 -1.17
C HIS A 275 2.91 -9.85 -1.80
N ASP A 276 2.95 -8.59 -2.22
CA ASP A 276 1.77 -7.91 -2.76
C ASP A 276 1.18 -8.57 -4.01
N SER A 277 2.00 -9.27 -4.79
CA SER A 277 1.59 -9.95 -6.03
C SER A 277 1.87 -11.44 -6.05
N GLU A 278 2.18 -12.04 -4.91
CA GLU A 278 2.35 -13.48 -4.76
C GLU A 278 1.00 -14.19 -4.52
N GLY A 279 0.93 -15.46 -4.90
CA GLY A 279 -0.23 -16.29 -4.69
C GLY A 279 -1.14 -16.44 -5.91
N THR A 280 -2.03 -17.42 -5.82
CA THR A 280 -2.85 -17.87 -6.97
C THR A 280 -3.92 -16.85 -7.35
N TYR A 281 -4.41 -16.10 -6.39
CA TYR A 281 -5.54 -15.15 -6.55
C TYR A 281 -5.08 -13.69 -6.49
N ALA A 282 -3.80 -13.44 -6.25
CA ALA A 282 -3.28 -12.08 -6.19
C ALA A 282 -3.47 -11.37 -7.54
N LEU A 283 -3.90 -10.13 -7.48
CA LEU A 283 -3.89 -9.25 -8.64
C LEU A 283 -2.45 -8.95 -9.06
N SER A 284 -2.24 -8.75 -10.36
CA SER A 284 -0.95 -8.25 -10.84
C SER A 284 -0.65 -6.85 -10.28
N ARG A 285 0.62 -6.44 -10.27
CA ARG A 285 1.03 -5.11 -9.79
C ARG A 285 0.34 -3.99 -10.59
N GLU A 286 0.17 -4.18 -11.91
CA GLU A 286 -0.54 -3.23 -12.76
C GLU A 286 -2.00 -3.07 -12.34
N ALA A 287 -2.70 -4.18 -12.08
CA ALA A 287 -4.09 -4.16 -11.65
C ALA A 287 -4.24 -3.54 -10.25
N GLN A 288 -3.32 -3.85 -9.33
CA GLN A 288 -3.31 -3.23 -8.01
C GLN A 288 -3.00 -1.73 -8.10
N MET A 289 -2.02 -1.33 -8.93
CA MET A 289 -1.68 0.08 -9.12
C MET A 289 -2.87 0.87 -9.68
N ALA A 290 -3.61 0.30 -10.63
CA ALA A 290 -4.82 0.93 -11.15
C ALA A 290 -5.87 1.17 -10.05
N ILE A 291 -6.01 0.23 -9.09
CA ILE A 291 -6.87 0.43 -7.90
C ILE A 291 -6.31 1.56 -7.03
N LEU A 292 -5.00 1.53 -6.73
CA LEU A 292 -4.35 2.53 -5.89
C LEU A 292 -4.46 3.94 -6.47
N GLU A 293 -4.21 4.10 -7.77
CA GLU A 293 -4.33 5.37 -8.49
C GLU A 293 -5.76 5.94 -8.44
N ASP A 294 -6.77 5.06 -8.34
CA ASP A 294 -8.18 5.44 -8.37
C ASP A 294 -8.74 5.88 -7.01
N LEU A 295 -8.03 5.64 -5.92
CA LEU A 295 -8.50 5.94 -4.57
C LEU A 295 -8.26 7.40 -4.16
N PRO A 296 -9.06 7.93 -3.22
CA PRO A 296 -8.89 9.29 -2.72
C PRO A 296 -7.52 9.52 -2.09
N PHE A 297 -6.99 10.74 -2.27
CA PHE A 297 -5.71 11.21 -1.73
C PHE A 297 -4.48 10.41 -2.19
N SER A 298 -4.66 9.48 -3.11
CA SER A 298 -3.57 8.71 -3.70
C SER A 298 -2.71 9.60 -4.60
N LEU A 299 -1.40 9.42 -4.47
CA LEU A 299 -0.37 10.00 -5.33
C LEU A 299 0.41 8.90 -6.07
N CYS A 300 -0.09 7.66 -6.02
CA CYS A 300 0.50 6.52 -6.72
C CYS A 300 0.47 6.74 -8.23
N GLN A 301 1.48 6.22 -8.92
CA GLN A 301 1.59 6.28 -10.38
C GLN A 301 2.22 4.99 -10.89
N SER A 302 1.69 4.48 -11.99
CA SER A 302 2.20 3.26 -12.65
C SER A 302 3.67 3.39 -13.10
N GLY A 303 4.10 4.62 -13.38
CA GLY A 303 5.43 4.89 -13.92
C GLY A 303 5.51 4.71 -15.45
N PRO A 304 6.70 4.87 -16.04
CA PRO A 304 6.87 4.78 -17.49
C PRO A 304 6.82 3.32 -17.98
N GLU A 305 6.06 3.01 -19.00
CA GLU A 305 5.88 1.66 -19.58
C GLU A 305 7.18 0.94 -19.99
N LYS A 306 8.24 1.68 -20.30
CA LYS A 306 9.52 1.12 -20.77
C LYS A 306 10.54 0.90 -19.66
N VAL A 307 10.15 1.14 -18.42
CA VAL A 307 10.98 0.94 -17.24
C VAL A 307 10.51 -0.33 -16.54
N ASP A 308 11.44 -1.23 -16.23
CA ASP A 308 11.10 -2.48 -15.55
C ASP A 308 10.45 -2.22 -14.20
N GLY A 309 9.44 -3.03 -13.86
CA GLY A 309 8.64 -2.88 -12.64
C GLY A 309 7.48 -1.90 -12.76
N VAL A 310 6.64 -1.85 -11.73
CA VAL A 310 5.42 -1.03 -11.66
C VAL A 310 5.48 -0.09 -10.48
N GLY A 311 5.32 1.21 -10.73
CA GLY A 311 5.37 2.20 -9.66
C GLY A 311 6.77 2.83 -9.50
N ASN A 312 7.47 3.05 -10.61
CA ASN A 312 8.67 3.88 -10.63
C ASN A 312 8.25 5.33 -10.94
N TYR A 313 8.19 6.17 -9.92
CA TYR A 313 7.75 7.57 -10.06
C TYR A 313 8.41 8.47 -9.02
N TYR A 314 8.14 9.76 -9.10
CA TYR A 314 8.62 10.73 -8.11
C TYR A 314 7.52 11.69 -7.68
N LEU A 315 7.67 12.23 -6.49
CA LEU A 315 6.83 13.28 -5.92
C LEU A 315 7.70 14.48 -5.53
N GLN A 316 7.13 15.66 -5.61
CA GLN A 316 7.81 16.89 -5.24
C GLN A 316 7.09 17.62 -4.13
N ILE A 317 7.86 18.06 -3.14
CA ILE A 317 7.37 18.91 -2.05
C ILE A 317 7.60 20.35 -2.44
N LEU A 318 6.54 21.11 -2.49
CA LEU A 318 6.53 22.52 -2.84
C LEU A 318 6.67 23.39 -1.58
N ALA A 319 7.15 24.61 -1.79
CA ALA A 319 7.09 25.66 -0.77
C ALA A 319 5.65 25.96 -0.33
N PRO A 320 5.47 26.61 0.83
CA PRO A 320 4.15 27.09 1.25
C PRO A 320 3.46 27.90 0.15
N ALA A 321 2.13 27.72 0.05
CA ALA A 321 1.35 28.46 -0.93
C ALA A 321 1.52 29.99 -0.75
N PRO A 322 1.51 30.80 -1.83
CA PRO A 322 1.22 30.42 -3.22
C PRO A 322 2.43 29.99 -4.07
N SER A 323 3.61 29.83 -3.47
CA SER A 323 4.85 29.51 -4.18
C SER A 323 4.76 28.16 -4.93
N GLN A 324 5.41 28.07 -6.08
CA GLN A 324 5.57 26.84 -6.86
C GLN A 324 7.01 26.31 -6.81
N THR A 325 7.86 26.90 -5.95
CA THR A 325 9.23 26.43 -5.76
C THR A 325 9.24 25.02 -5.21
N ARG A 326 10.01 24.16 -5.82
CA ARG A 326 10.17 22.74 -5.45
C ARG A 326 11.32 22.62 -4.45
N LEU A 327 11.04 22.15 -3.25
CA LEU A 327 11.99 22.15 -2.13
C LEU A 327 12.62 20.77 -1.88
N SER A 328 11.93 19.69 -2.24
CA SER A 328 12.43 18.32 -2.06
C SER A 328 11.83 17.38 -3.10
N THR A 329 12.53 16.29 -3.39
CA THR A 329 12.08 15.24 -4.31
C THR A 329 12.10 13.88 -3.60
N LEU A 330 11.02 13.13 -3.74
CA LEU A 330 10.86 11.78 -3.21
C LEU A 330 10.76 10.82 -4.40
N TYR A 331 11.69 9.88 -4.53
CA TYR A 331 11.68 8.85 -5.55
C TYR A 331 11.09 7.56 -4.99
N LEU A 332 10.19 6.95 -5.70
CA LEU A 332 9.58 5.68 -5.38
C LEU A 332 9.93 4.68 -6.48
N LEU A 333 10.48 3.52 -6.11
CA LEU A 333 10.97 2.53 -7.05
C LEU A 333 10.44 1.14 -6.70
N ASP A 334 10.04 0.40 -7.73
CA ASP A 334 9.70 -1.01 -7.60
C ASP A 334 10.99 -1.83 -7.45
N SER A 335 11.15 -2.50 -6.32
CA SER A 335 12.29 -3.38 -6.04
C SER A 335 12.05 -4.84 -6.45
N HIS A 336 11.02 -5.09 -7.23
CA HIS A 336 10.63 -6.41 -7.74
C HIS A 336 10.26 -7.41 -6.63
N GLY A 337 10.62 -8.67 -6.79
CA GLY A 337 10.33 -9.77 -5.88
C GLY A 337 11.33 -10.90 -6.07
N GLN A 338 10.96 -12.09 -5.61
CA GLN A 338 11.79 -13.28 -5.81
C GLN A 338 11.81 -13.69 -7.28
N ILE A 339 12.97 -14.10 -7.76
CA ILE A 339 13.15 -14.65 -9.11
C ILE A 339 12.43 -16.00 -9.16
N PRO A 340 11.49 -16.23 -10.10
CA PRO A 340 10.80 -17.50 -10.22
C PRO A 340 11.78 -18.66 -10.35
N SER A 341 11.79 -19.59 -9.40
CA SER A 341 12.71 -20.71 -9.34
C SER A 341 12.02 -21.95 -8.77
N LYS A 342 12.59 -23.14 -9.09
CA LYS A 342 12.18 -24.41 -8.49
C LYS A 342 12.97 -24.76 -7.23
N ILE A 343 13.98 -23.98 -6.88
CA ILE A 343 14.76 -24.17 -5.66
C ILE A 343 14.02 -23.54 -4.47
N HIS A 344 14.26 -24.12 -3.30
CA HIS A 344 13.79 -23.55 -2.06
C HIS A 344 14.61 -22.28 -1.76
N ASN A 345 13.94 -21.19 -1.44
CA ASN A 345 14.54 -19.87 -1.21
C ASN A 345 15.28 -19.30 -2.45
N PRO A 346 14.54 -18.91 -3.50
CA PRO A 346 15.13 -18.27 -4.68
C PRO A 346 15.67 -16.89 -4.34
N ASP A 347 16.66 -16.43 -5.13
CA ASP A 347 17.22 -15.09 -5.01
C ASP A 347 16.19 -13.99 -5.37
N TYR A 348 16.45 -12.79 -4.94
CA TYR A 348 15.64 -11.62 -5.29
C TYR A 348 16.13 -10.97 -6.59
N ASP A 349 15.21 -10.37 -7.30
CA ASP A 349 15.49 -9.67 -8.55
C ASP A 349 16.03 -8.27 -8.24
N PRO A 350 17.22 -7.88 -8.76
CA PRO A 350 17.82 -6.58 -8.44
C PRO A 350 17.14 -5.44 -9.20
N ILE A 351 17.37 -4.21 -8.76
CA ILE A 351 17.02 -2.99 -9.51
C ILE A 351 17.63 -3.09 -10.92
N LYS A 352 16.81 -2.90 -11.95
CA LYS A 352 17.18 -3.09 -13.34
C LYS A 352 17.88 -1.85 -13.92
N GLN A 353 18.64 -2.08 -15.00
CA GLN A 353 19.34 -0.99 -15.68
C GLN A 353 18.38 0.07 -16.21
N SER A 354 17.21 -0.31 -16.73
CA SER A 354 16.19 0.63 -17.20
C SER A 354 15.68 1.56 -16.08
N GLN A 355 15.57 1.04 -14.85
CA GLN A 355 15.20 1.85 -13.67
C GLN A 355 16.33 2.81 -13.29
N ILE A 356 17.58 2.35 -13.32
CA ILE A 356 18.77 3.19 -13.07
C ILE A 356 18.87 4.33 -14.09
N ASP A 357 18.67 4.01 -15.35
CA ASP A 357 18.70 4.99 -16.46
C ASP A 357 17.57 6.02 -16.33
N TRP A 358 16.37 5.55 -16.03
CA TRP A 358 15.21 6.41 -15.77
C TRP A 358 15.45 7.32 -14.57
N PHE A 359 15.90 6.75 -13.45
CA PHE A 359 16.19 7.51 -12.23
C PHE A 359 17.23 8.59 -12.48
N THR A 360 18.35 8.23 -13.14
CA THR A 360 19.44 9.15 -13.47
C THR A 360 18.98 10.28 -14.38
N SER A 361 18.24 9.94 -15.45
CA SER A 361 17.74 10.95 -16.39
C SER A 361 16.73 11.89 -15.74
N THR A 362 15.84 11.35 -14.93
CA THR A 362 14.84 12.11 -14.17
C THR A 362 15.49 13.04 -13.16
N SER A 363 16.41 12.53 -12.34
CA SER A 363 17.15 13.31 -11.35
C SER A 363 17.88 14.49 -12.00
N ARG A 364 18.63 14.23 -13.06
CA ARG A 364 19.35 15.28 -13.79
C ARG A 364 18.43 16.31 -14.45
N SER A 365 17.28 15.89 -14.94
CA SER A 365 16.28 16.81 -15.48
C SER A 365 15.73 17.74 -14.41
N LEU A 366 15.34 17.17 -13.27
CA LEU A 366 14.79 17.92 -12.14
C LEU A 366 15.81 18.88 -11.54
N LYS A 367 17.08 18.48 -11.41
CA LYS A 367 18.15 19.36 -10.91
C LYS A 367 18.36 20.62 -11.76
N LYS A 368 18.20 20.52 -13.08
CA LYS A 368 18.26 21.70 -13.97
C LYS A 368 17.16 22.71 -13.72
N GLU A 369 16.03 22.24 -13.16
CA GLU A 369 14.90 23.09 -12.83
C GLU A 369 15.01 23.74 -11.44
N HIS A 370 15.97 23.30 -10.60
CA HIS A 370 16.10 23.69 -9.20
C HIS A 370 17.24 24.68 -8.90
N ASP A 371 17.78 25.37 -9.89
CA ASP A 371 18.81 26.44 -9.73
C ASP A 371 19.74 26.23 -8.51
N ASN A 372 20.47 25.11 -8.43
CA ASN A 372 21.49 24.80 -7.41
C ASN A 372 21.12 25.17 -5.94
N ASP A 373 19.86 25.00 -5.54
CA ASP A 373 19.48 25.21 -4.14
C ASP A 373 20.16 24.15 -3.26
N SER A 374 21.12 24.57 -2.44
CA SER A 374 21.88 23.72 -1.54
C SER A 374 21.02 23.00 -0.49
N ASN A 375 19.80 23.47 -0.26
CA ASN A 375 18.87 22.93 0.72
C ASN A 375 17.87 21.94 0.12
N HIS A 376 17.91 21.67 -1.21
CA HIS A 376 17.05 20.69 -1.85
C HIS A 376 17.44 19.27 -1.47
N LEU A 377 16.61 18.60 -0.66
CA LEU A 377 16.85 17.23 -0.23
C LEU A 377 16.08 16.24 -1.12
N SER A 378 16.75 15.15 -1.47
CA SER A 378 16.16 14.05 -2.23
C SER A 378 16.23 12.74 -1.44
N LEU A 379 15.10 12.04 -1.34
CA LEU A 379 14.99 10.73 -0.68
C LEU A 379 14.48 9.70 -1.69
N ALA A 380 14.86 8.44 -1.48
CA ALA A 380 14.35 7.32 -2.26
C ALA A 380 13.70 6.27 -1.35
N PHE A 381 12.66 5.61 -1.85
CA PHE A 381 11.89 4.59 -1.17
C PHE A 381 11.73 3.38 -2.06
N LEU A 382 11.94 2.21 -1.49
CA LEU A 382 11.73 0.91 -2.12
C LEU A 382 11.32 -0.11 -1.04
N HIS A 383 11.08 -1.36 -1.40
CA HIS A 383 10.72 -2.39 -0.43
C HIS A 383 11.93 -3.27 -0.09
N ILE A 384 12.43 -4.04 -1.04
CA ILE A 384 13.53 -4.98 -0.81
C ILE A 384 14.85 -4.22 -0.72
N PRO A 385 15.65 -4.41 0.35
CA PRO A 385 16.90 -3.69 0.51
C PRO A 385 17.91 -4.03 -0.60
N ILE A 386 18.68 -3.05 -1.02
CA ILE A 386 19.83 -3.26 -1.92
C ILE A 386 21.00 -3.93 -1.17
N PRO A 387 21.96 -4.57 -1.86
CA PRO A 387 23.02 -5.35 -1.23
C PRO A 387 23.84 -4.58 -0.18
N GLU A 388 23.97 -3.28 -0.31
CA GLU A 388 24.73 -2.42 0.61
C GLU A 388 24.17 -2.43 2.03
N TYR A 389 22.87 -2.70 2.24
CA TYR A 389 22.31 -2.87 3.60
C TYR A 389 22.93 -4.05 4.34
N GLY A 390 23.48 -5.03 3.62
CA GLY A 390 24.20 -6.19 4.17
C GLY A 390 25.68 -5.96 4.44
N ASP A 391 26.26 -4.82 4.05
CA ASP A 391 27.70 -4.58 4.18
C ASP A 391 28.14 -4.58 5.66
N ARG A 392 29.30 -5.20 5.91
CA ARG A 392 29.87 -5.34 7.26
C ARG A 392 30.50 -4.04 7.81
N ASN A 393 30.79 -3.09 6.92
CA ASN A 393 31.40 -1.81 7.27
C ASN A 393 30.35 -0.73 7.58
N LEU A 394 29.07 -1.06 7.57
CA LEU A 394 28.01 -0.11 7.89
C LEU A 394 28.17 0.47 9.30
N ILE A 395 28.14 1.79 9.40
CA ILE A 395 28.06 2.52 10.67
C ILE A 395 26.59 2.64 11.02
N THR A 396 26.10 1.76 11.89
CA THR A 396 24.71 1.73 12.33
C THR A 396 24.41 2.77 13.38
N ARG A 397 23.30 3.50 13.23
CA ARG A 397 22.78 4.49 14.17
C ARG A 397 21.24 4.33 14.26
N GLY A 398 20.65 4.90 15.29
CA GLY A 398 19.20 5.05 15.43
C GLY A 398 18.40 3.77 15.20
N GLY A 399 18.76 2.69 15.87
CA GLY A 399 18.11 1.39 15.79
C GLY A 399 19.07 0.22 15.84
N LYS A 400 18.58 -0.98 15.51
CA LYS A 400 19.37 -2.22 15.63
C LYS A 400 19.17 -3.13 14.42
N ARG A 401 20.27 -3.77 14.02
CA ARG A 401 20.23 -4.94 13.14
C ARG A 401 19.86 -6.15 14.02
N ARG A 402 18.72 -6.79 13.74
CA ARG A 402 18.20 -7.92 14.51
C ARG A 402 18.16 -9.22 13.73
N GLU A 403 18.15 -9.11 12.41
CA GLU A 403 18.18 -10.23 11.48
C GLU A 403 19.14 -9.94 10.31
N PRO A 404 19.57 -10.97 9.57
CA PRO A 404 20.33 -10.78 8.33
C PRO A 404 19.51 -9.97 7.34
N THR A 405 20.18 -9.16 6.52
CA THR A 405 19.55 -8.50 5.39
C THR A 405 19.21 -9.54 4.32
N GLU A 406 17.95 -9.58 3.90
CA GLU A 406 17.48 -10.39 2.78
C GLU A 406 17.25 -9.48 1.56
N GLY A 407 17.96 -9.77 0.46
CA GLY A 407 17.90 -8.97 -0.76
C GLY A 407 18.66 -9.66 -1.90
N PRO A 408 18.73 -9.04 -3.08
CA PRO A 408 19.40 -9.62 -4.24
C PRO A 408 20.88 -9.88 -3.96
N SER A 409 21.37 -11.06 -4.37
CA SER A 409 22.78 -11.38 -4.31
C SER A 409 23.61 -10.63 -5.37
N PHE A 410 22.95 -10.25 -6.49
CA PHE A 410 23.56 -9.46 -7.55
C PHE A 410 23.48 -7.96 -7.22
N ASN A 411 24.64 -7.29 -7.21
CA ASN A 411 24.70 -5.85 -7.03
C ASN A 411 24.60 -5.14 -8.39
N SER A 412 23.51 -4.40 -8.61
CA SER A 412 23.30 -3.59 -9.82
C SER A 412 24.04 -2.24 -9.77
N HIS A 413 24.77 -1.94 -8.71
CA HIS A 413 25.44 -0.65 -8.46
C HIS A 413 24.47 0.55 -8.39
N PHE A 414 23.23 0.32 -8.04
CA PHE A 414 22.25 1.40 -7.86
C PHE A 414 22.66 2.36 -6.74
N TYR A 415 23.32 1.85 -5.68
CA TYR A 415 23.85 2.68 -4.61
C TYR A 415 24.85 3.74 -5.11
N ASP A 416 25.73 3.38 -6.05
CA ASP A 416 26.67 4.31 -6.66
C ASP A 416 25.93 5.43 -7.40
N THR A 417 24.83 5.11 -8.05
CA THR A 417 23.98 6.09 -8.73
C THR A 417 23.29 7.02 -7.73
N LEU A 418 22.80 6.49 -6.59
CA LEU A 418 22.21 7.32 -5.53
C LEU A 418 23.19 8.37 -5.01
N ILE A 419 24.46 7.98 -4.83
CA ILE A 419 25.53 8.92 -4.43
C ILE A 419 25.75 9.98 -5.52
N GLN A 420 25.95 9.55 -6.77
CA GLN A 420 26.18 10.46 -7.89
C GLN A 420 25.05 11.48 -8.07
N GLU A 421 23.83 11.04 -7.81
CA GLU A 421 22.63 11.87 -7.89
C GLU A 421 22.27 12.56 -6.56
N GLY A 422 23.16 12.52 -5.55
CA GLY A 422 23.03 13.29 -4.30
C GLY A 422 21.80 12.95 -3.47
N ILE A 423 21.41 11.66 -3.42
CA ILE A 423 20.32 11.22 -2.56
C ILE A 423 20.78 11.24 -1.11
N SER A 424 19.96 11.83 -0.23
CA SER A 424 20.26 11.97 1.19
C SER A 424 19.97 10.70 2.00
N ALA A 425 18.91 9.98 1.65
CA ALA A 425 18.54 8.73 2.31
C ALA A 425 17.78 7.79 1.36
N LEU A 426 18.02 6.49 1.52
CA LEU A 426 17.25 5.39 0.95
C LEU A 426 16.53 4.67 2.08
N ALA A 427 15.21 4.50 1.94
CA ALA A 427 14.36 3.83 2.90
C ALA A 427 13.79 2.53 2.32
N CYS A 428 13.78 1.46 3.11
CA CYS A 428 13.20 0.17 2.72
C CYS A 428 12.33 -0.45 3.82
N GLY A 429 11.65 -1.56 3.47
CA GLY A 429 10.92 -2.47 4.36
C GLY A 429 11.55 -3.84 4.37
N HIS A 430 10.73 -4.91 4.21
CA HIS A 430 11.09 -6.29 3.96
C HIS A 430 11.61 -7.06 5.19
N ASP A 431 12.70 -6.62 5.81
CA ASP A 431 13.25 -7.23 7.02
C ASP A 431 12.54 -6.64 8.24
N HIS A 432 11.49 -7.31 8.74
CA HIS A 432 10.50 -6.72 9.68
C HIS A 432 11.09 -6.28 11.01
N VAL A 433 12.13 -6.98 11.50
CA VAL A 433 12.69 -6.66 12.82
C VAL A 433 13.92 -5.75 12.74
N ASN A 434 14.46 -5.51 11.55
CA ASN A 434 15.47 -4.48 11.32
C ASN A 434 14.81 -3.09 11.36
N ASP A 435 15.44 -2.17 12.08
CA ASP A 435 14.89 -0.81 12.25
C ASP A 435 15.98 0.25 12.39
N PHE A 436 17.16 -0.03 11.91
CA PHE A 436 18.30 0.88 11.98
C PHE A 436 18.35 1.83 10.77
N CYS A 437 19.08 2.92 10.94
CA CYS A 437 19.71 3.68 9.87
C CYS A 437 21.21 3.46 9.91
N ALA A 438 21.86 3.39 8.74
CA ALA A 438 23.30 3.19 8.66
C ALA A 438 23.93 3.97 7.51
N LEU A 439 25.20 4.29 7.66
CA LEU A 439 26.03 4.89 6.62
C LEU A 439 27.09 3.89 6.17
N LEU A 440 27.38 3.86 4.88
CA LEU A 440 28.48 3.11 4.30
C LEU A 440 29.65 4.06 4.01
N PRO A 441 30.73 4.07 4.84
CA PRO A 441 31.87 4.92 4.61
C PRO A 441 32.62 4.53 3.33
N ARG A 442 32.96 5.49 2.50
CA ARG A 442 33.73 5.26 1.27
C ARG A 442 35.08 5.99 1.35
N LYS A 443 36.12 5.35 0.85
CA LYS A 443 37.43 6.00 0.65
C LYS A 443 37.38 6.72 -0.69
N GLN A 444 37.52 8.01 -0.69
CA GLN A 444 37.76 8.77 -1.93
C GLN A 444 39.10 8.37 -2.56
N LYS A 445 39.10 8.12 -3.87
CA LYS A 445 40.33 7.76 -4.62
C LYS A 445 41.36 8.90 -4.72
N ASP A 446 40.94 10.17 -4.59
CA ASP A 446 41.74 11.36 -4.93
C ASP A 446 41.65 12.53 -3.93
N SER A 447 41.10 12.35 -2.73
CA SER A 447 41.01 13.42 -1.73
C SER A 447 41.73 13.09 -0.43
N SER A 448 42.04 14.13 0.35
CA SER A 448 42.72 14.06 1.64
C SER A 448 42.33 12.82 2.47
N PRO A 449 43.29 12.11 3.08
CA PRO A 449 43.03 10.87 3.84
C PRO A 449 42.07 10.99 5.01
N ASP A 450 41.66 12.23 5.36
CA ASP A 450 41.07 12.52 6.67
C ASP A 450 39.56 12.69 6.70
N ALA A 451 38.83 12.64 5.56
CA ALA A 451 37.37 12.71 5.55
C ALA A 451 36.76 11.69 4.57
N PRO A 452 36.15 10.61 5.06
CA PRO A 452 35.42 9.69 4.21
C PRO A 452 34.18 10.40 3.62
N GLU A 453 33.95 10.22 2.32
CA GLU A 453 32.70 10.64 1.70
C GLU A 453 31.56 9.78 2.26
N LEU A 454 30.56 10.43 2.84
CA LEU A 454 29.38 9.78 3.34
C LEU A 454 28.37 9.63 2.19
N GLY A 455 27.91 8.41 1.93
CA GLY A 455 26.83 8.14 1.01
C GLY A 455 25.47 8.44 1.63
N PRO A 456 24.37 8.12 0.92
CA PRO A 456 23.05 8.24 1.49
C PRO A 456 22.89 7.35 2.72
N TRP A 457 22.07 7.80 3.66
CA TRP A 457 21.61 6.95 4.75
C TRP A 457 20.80 5.77 4.22
N LEU A 458 21.05 4.59 4.73
CA LEU A 458 20.33 3.35 4.47
C LEU A 458 19.46 3.04 5.70
N CYS A 459 18.15 3.19 5.57
CA CYS A 459 17.22 3.10 6.71
C CYS A 459 16.12 2.07 6.49
N TYR A 460 15.86 1.23 7.49
CA TYR A 460 14.70 0.34 7.53
C TYR A 460 13.48 1.00 8.18
N GLY A 461 12.29 0.76 7.62
CA GLY A 461 11.01 1.13 8.23
C GLY A 461 10.66 0.24 9.42
N GLY A 462 10.96 -1.03 9.29
CA GLY A 462 10.52 -2.11 10.18
C GLY A 462 9.05 -2.48 9.98
N GLY A 463 8.66 -3.69 10.37
CA GLY A 463 7.31 -4.21 10.17
C GLY A 463 6.27 -3.56 11.07
N SER A 464 5.17 -3.08 10.48
CA SER A 464 4.08 -2.41 11.18
C SER A 464 2.84 -3.29 11.36
N GLY A 465 2.66 -4.33 10.54
CA GLY A 465 1.49 -5.18 10.57
C GLY A 465 1.58 -6.36 11.55
N PHE A 466 0.45 -6.74 12.11
CA PHE A 466 0.34 -7.90 12.99
C PHE A 466 0.23 -9.22 12.22
N GLY A 467 -0.09 -9.19 10.93
CA GLY A 467 -0.13 -10.35 10.04
C GLY A 467 1.26 -10.86 9.62
N GLY A 468 2.27 -10.00 9.59
CA GLY A 468 3.66 -10.35 9.34
C GLY A 468 4.39 -10.83 10.60
N TYR A 469 5.55 -11.49 10.43
CA TYR A 469 6.39 -11.89 11.54
C TYR A 469 6.97 -10.67 12.29
N CYS A 470 7.27 -10.83 13.57
CA CYS A 470 7.99 -9.82 14.35
C CYS A 470 8.90 -10.48 15.38
N SER A 471 9.61 -11.52 14.96
CA SER A 471 10.55 -12.26 15.78
C SER A 471 11.77 -12.65 14.97
N TYR A 472 12.90 -12.80 15.65
CA TYR A 472 14.08 -13.43 15.10
C TYR A 472 14.77 -14.30 16.14
N GLY A 473 15.05 -15.55 15.78
CA GLY A 473 15.49 -16.56 16.72
C GLY A 473 14.41 -16.83 17.80
N ARG A 474 14.73 -16.53 19.06
CA ARG A 474 13.79 -16.71 20.20
C ARG A 474 13.22 -15.38 20.71
N LYS A 475 13.54 -14.28 20.08
CA LYS A 475 13.13 -12.94 20.55
C LYS A 475 12.00 -12.40 19.68
N ARG A 476 10.97 -11.85 20.33
CA ARG A 476 9.87 -11.11 19.71
C ARG A 476 10.07 -9.63 19.93
N PHE A 477 9.51 -8.82 19.04
CA PHE A 477 9.67 -7.37 19.06
C PHE A 477 8.32 -6.69 18.87
N HIS A 478 8.21 -5.41 19.24
CA HIS A 478 7.02 -4.59 19.00
C HIS A 478 6.96 -4.12 17.53
N ARG A 479 5.74 -3.94 17.03
CA ARG A 479 5.49 -3.31 15.73
C ARG A 479 5.98 -1.88 15.73
N ARG A 480 6.36 -1.39 14.54
CA ARG A 480 6.96 -0.07 14.40
C ARG A 480 6.67 0.58 13.06
N THR A 481 6.78 1.89 13.05
CA THR A 481 6.77 2.72 11.86
C THR A 481 7.92 3.72 11.96
N ARG A 482 8.33 4.30 10.83
CA ARG A 482 9.37 5.34 10.80
C ARG A 482 8.76 6.67 10.36
N VAL A 483 9.18 7.74 11.02
CA VAL A 483 8.80 9.11 10.69
C VAL A 483 10.02 9.85 10.16
N TRP A 484 9.81 10.66 9.14
CA TRP A 484 10.80 11.54 8.53
C TRP A 484 10.31 12.97 8.64
N GLU A 485 11.15 13.89 9.06
CA GLU A 485 10.86 15.32 9.07
C GLU A 485 11.92 16.04 8.26
N ILE A 486 11.49 16.71 7.18
CA ILE A 486 12.31 17.57 6.34
C ILE A 486 12.08 19.01 6.82
N ASP A 487 13.15 19.71 7.19
CA ASP A 487 13.12 21.16 7.35
C ASP A 487 13.72 21.78 6.09
N THR A 488 12.85 22.22 5.20
CA THR A 488 13.24 22.76 3.89
C THR A 488 13.93 24.13 3.99
N SER A 489 13.76 24.83 5.11
CA SER A 489 14.39 26.13 5.34
C SER A 489 15.84 25.98 5.79
N ALA A 490 16.11 25.00 6.65
CA ALA A 490 17.45 24.70 7.15
C ALA A 490 18.22 23.73 6.24
N GLY A 491 17.52 22.95 5.40
CA GLY A 491 18.14 21.84 4.67
C GLY A 491 18.42 20.64 5.59
N ASP A 492 17.58 20.43 6.61
CA ASP A 492 17.78 19.38 7.60
C ASP A 492 16.84 18.20 7.36
N LEU A 493 17.32 16.99 7.67
CA LEU A 493 16.52 15.77 7.67
C LEU A 493 16.67 15.07 9.02
N LYS A 494 15.53 14.80 9.66
CA LYS A 494 15.46 14.01 10.90
C LYS A 494 14.59 12.79 10.70
N THR A 495 14.85 11.75 11.50
CA THR A 495 14.00 10.57 11.55
C THR A 495 13.85 10.06 12.98
N TRP A 496 12.74 9.41 13.27
CA TRP A 496 12.50 8.67 14.51
C TRP A 496 11.54 7.52 14.24
N LYS A 497 11.39 6.65 15.22
CA LYS A 497 10.43 5.55 15.16
C LYS A 497 9.26 5.76 16.12
N ARG A 498 8.13 5.18 15.75
CA ARG A 498 6.99 4.99 16.64
C ARG A 498 6.78 3.49 16.83
N LEU A 499 6.74 3.08 18.07
CA LEU A 499 6.60 1.70 18.46
C LEU A 499 5.24 1.47 19.11
N GLU A 500 4.71 0.27 18.93
CA GLU A 500 3.58 -0.22 19.69
C GLU A 500 3.82 -0.08 21.19
N TYR A 501 2.82 0.33 21.96
CA TYR A 501 2.86 0.62 23.43
C TYR A 501 3.79 1.76 23.87
N TYR A 502 4.48 2.46 22.98
CA TYR A 502 5.35 3.58 23.33
C TYR A 502 4.72 4.90 22.87
N GLU A 503 4.63 5.86 23.77
CA GLU A 503 4.09 7.19 23.46
C GLU A 503 5.15 8.15 22.93
N LYS A 504 6.42 7.92 23.26
CA LYS A 504 7.53 8.79 22.89
C LYS A 504 8.13 8.39 21.55
N LYS A 505 8.79 9.35 20.91
CA LYS A 505 9.71 9.09 19.81
C LYS A 505 10.84 8.18 20.28
N VAL A 506 11.23 7.22 19.46
CA VAL A 506 12.32 6.29 19.74
C VAL A 506 13.38 6.43 18.67
N ASP A 507 14.64 6.44 19.09
CA ASP A 507 15.81 6.55 18.21
C ASP A 507 15.70 7.77 17.26
N GLU A 508 15.50 8.97 17.83
CA GLU A 508 15.51 10.21 17.07
C GLU A 508 16.92 10.51 16.58
N LEU A 509 17.07 10.73 15.28
CA LEU A 509 18.37 10.85 14.62
C LEU A 509 18.36 11.99 13.61
N VAL A 510 19.39 12.81 13.62
CA VAL A 510 19.66 13.81 12.57
C VAL A 510 20.50 13.13 11.49
N LEU A 511 20.01 13.15 10.27
CA LEU A 511 20.62 12.51 9.10
C LEU A 511 21.34 13.52 8.20
N VAL A 512 20.78 14.72 8.10
CA VAL A 512 21.29 15.80 7.26
C VAL A 512 21.19 17.10 8.04
N GLU A 513 22.23 17.92 7.99
CA GLU A 513 22.29 19.29 8.53
C GLU A 513 22.81 20.24 7.44
N GLY A 514 22.06 21.30 7.17
CA GLY A 514 22.45 22.30 6.18
C GLY A 514 22.69 21.71 4.78
N GLY A 515 21.89 20.74 4.34
CA GLY A 515 22.02 20.06 3.05
C GLY A 515 23.11 18.99 2.98
N LYS A 516 23.82 18.72 4.08
CA LYS A 516 24.92 17.75 4.11
C LYS A 516 24.60 16.55 4.99
N VAL A 517 24.90 15.35 4.49
CA VAL A 517 24.80 14.12 5.29
C VAL A 517 25.78 14.20 6.47
N VAL A 518 25.27 13.95 7.68
CA VAL A 518 26.08 13.97 8.91
C VAL A 518 26.10 12.60 9.56
N CYS A 519 27.16 12.29 10.29
CA CYS A 519 27.29 11.07 11.08
C CYS A 519 27.27 11.45 12.58
N PRO A 520 26.11 11.38 13.25
CA PRO A 520 26.05 11.69 14.68
C PRO A 520 26.90 10.70 15.49
N PRO A 521 27.39 11.11 16.67
CA PRO A 521 28.16 10.24 17.57
C PRO A 521 27.29 9.00 17.94
N ALA A 522 27.94 7.90 18.29
CA ALA A 522 27.26 6.76 18.86
C ALA A 522 26.59 7.17 20.18
N GLU A 523 25.34 6.75 20.41
CA GLU A 523 24.72 6.88 21.72
C GLU A 523 25.62 6.18 22.76
N ALA A 524 25.88 6.84 23.90
CA ALA A 524 26.61 6.23 25.02
C ALA A 524 25.74 5.07 25.54
N ASP A 525 26.27 3.86 25.47
CA ASP A 525 25.60 2.68 26.01
C ASP A 525 25.58 2.81 27.55
N GLU A 526 24.47 3.23 28.13
CA GLU A 526 24.31 3.38 29.58
C GLU A 526 24.46 2.04 30.33
N SER A 527 24.60 0.92 29.64
CA SER A 527 24.68 -0.43 30.22
C SER A 527 26.10 -0.95 30.45
N THR A 528 27.14 -0.25 30.00
CA THR A 528 28.54 -0.70 30.20
C THR A 528 29.37 0.38 30.91
N GLY A 529 29.40 0.29 32.23
CA GLY A 529 30.35 1.05 33.08
C GLY A 529 31.82 0.64 32.88
N LEU A 530 32.28 0.56 31.64
CA LEU A 530 33.68 0.40 31.30
C LEU A 530 33.93 1.12 29.98
N GLY A 531 34.73 2.18 30.05
CA GLY A 531 35.12 3.00 28.92
C GLY A 531 35.66 2.18 27.75
N SER A 532 34.96 2.14 26.67
CA SER A 532 35.45 1.67 25.38
C SER A 532 35.91 2.87 24.57
N LEU A 533 37.13 2.80 24.17
CA LEU A 533 37.86 3.72 23.31
C LEU A 533 36.99 4.17 22.12
N LEU A 534 36.71 5.45 22.12
CA LEU A 534 36.19 6.24 21.02
C LEU A 534 36.93 5.90 19.72
N ARG A 535 36.28 5.22 18.79
CA ARG A 535 36.57 5.41 17.37
C ARG A 535 35.64 6.53 16.91
N GLU A 536 36.14 7.72 17.07
CA GLU A 536 35.58 8.94 16.54
C GLU A 536 35.39 8.78 15.01
N CYS A 537 34.20 9.08 14.49
CA CYS A 537 34.13 9.70 13.18
C CYS A 537 34.81 11.05 13.35
N ILE A 538 36.12 11.11 13.11
CA ILE A 538 36.86 12.35 13.18
C ILE A 538 36.39 13.17 11.99
N VAL A 539 35.52 14.11 12.26
CA VAL A 539 35.32 15.29 11.45
C VAL A 539 35.93 16.41 12.24
N SER A 540 37.11 16.77 11.87
CA SER A 540 37.71 18.07 12.20
C SER A 540 37.61 18.98 10.99
#